data_4e67cd9013937afc9c7c052f7b1801cf
#
_entry.id   4e67cd9013937afc9c7c052f7b1801cf
#
_cell.length_a   1.000
_cell.length_b   1.000
_cell.length_c   1.000
_cell.angle_alpha   90.00
_cell.angle_beta   90.00
_cell.angle_gamma   90.00
#
_symmetry.space_group_name_H-M   'P 1'
#
loop_
_entity.id
_entity.type
_entity.pdbx_description
1 polymer ?
#
loop_
_entity_poly.entity_id
_entity_poly.type
_entity_poly.pdbx_seq_one_letter_code
_entity_poly.pdbx_strand_id
1 'polypeptide(L)'
;MKLYNTMTRQKEEFVPMEEGKVKMYVCGPTVYDYIHIGNARPYVVFDTVRRYLEYKGYEVTYVQNFTDVDDKIINRANKEGKTMAEISNKYIEEAFRDADGLNVKRATVHPRVTEEMDGIIAMVQTLIDKGFAYEDHGTVYYDTKKFPEYGKLSRKNLDELIAGASERVTIDDAKKNPTDFVLWKPKKEGEPSWTSPWGEGRPGWHIECSVMSKHHLGDTFDIHAGGEDLIFPHHENEIAQSEAANGCTFARYWLHNGFITVDNEKMSKSLGNGIDPLKVIDEYGADALRMMLMVGSTAGNDMRYSDEKVTASRNFANKLWNASRFVQMNLPEDFEPGMPAEELLDMSDKWVLSELARTAAEVTANLDKYELGLAAEKVENFIWDIYCDWYIEICKSRLNGEDAQQADTARKVLVWVL
;
A
#
# COMPACT_ATOMS: atom_id res chain seq x y z
N MET A 1 11.36 -15.95 -1.67
CA MET A 1 10.71 -14.69 -2.10
C MET A 1 11.68 -13.55 -1.86
N LYS A 2 11.78 -12.61 -2.82
CA LYS A 2 12.60 -11.40 -2.68
C LYS A 2 11.70 -10.17 -2.53
N LEU A 3 12.18 -9.17 -1.79
CA LEU A 3 11.56 -7.84 -1.71
C LEU A 3 12.56 -6.79 -2.15
N TYR A 4 12.09 -5.75 -2.84
CA TYR A 4 12.94 -4.58 -3.09
C TYR A 4 12.97 -3.71 -1.83
N ASN A 5 14.11 -3.70 -1.16
CA ASN A 5 14.30 -2.95 0.07
C ASN A 5 14.83 -1.54 -0.25
N THR A 6 14.06 -0.51 0.04
CA THR A 6 14.46 0.89 -0.17
C THR A 6 15.70 1.26 0.66
N MET A 7 15.88 0.65 1.82
CA MET A 7 17.04 0.91 2.69
C MET A 7 18.35 0.55 1.98
N THR A 8 18.41 -0.59 1.30
CA THR A 8 19.60 -1.10 0.62
C THR A 8 19.61 -0.79 -0.87
N ARG A 9 18.44 -0.42 -1.45
CA ARG A 9 18.24 -0.23 -2.90
C ARG A 9 18.44 -1.50 -3.71
N GLN A 10 18.21 -2.67 -3.09
CA GLN A 10 18.40 -3.97 -3.71
C GLN A 10 17.20 -4.89 -3.50
N LYS A 11 17.05 -5.88 -4.37
CA LYS A 11 16.16 -7.02 -4.15
C LYS A 11 16.86 -8.03 -3.23
N GLU A 12 16.31 -8.22 -2.06
CA GLU A 12 16.87 -9.09 -1.01
C GLU A 12 15.94 -10.27 -0.73
N GLU A 13 16.50 -11.39 -0.31
CA GLU A 13 15.71 -12.51 0.20
C GLU A 13 14.92 -12.06 1.45
N PHE A 14 13.62 -12.29 1.40
CA PHE A 14 12.76 -12.04 2.55
C PHE A 14 12.90 -13.18 3.57
N VAL A 15 13.35 -12.83 4.76
CA VAL A 15 13.45 -13.73 5.90
C VAL A 15 12.69 -13.09 7.05
N PRO A 16 11.54 -13.62 7.47
CA PRO A 16 10.77 -13.06 8.58
C PRO A 16 11.55 -13.19 9.90
N MET A 17 11.23 -12.33 10.87
CA MET A 17 11.82 -12.37 12.22
C MET A 17 11.35 -13.60 12.99
N GLU A 18 10.12 -14.01 12.77
CA GLU A 18 9.50 -15.20 13.37
C GLU A 18 9.04 -16.13 12.24
N GLU A 19 9.43 -17.41 12.34
CA GLU A 19 9.07 -18.39 11.30
C GLU A 19 7.55 -18.49 11.13
N GLY A 20 7.09 -18.42 9.89
CA GLY A 20 5.67 -18.50 9.54
C GLY A 20 4.87 -17.22 9.82
N LYS A 21 5.46 -16.16 10.39
CA LYS A 21 4.77 -14.91 10.70
C LYS A 21 5.44 -13.70 10.06
N VAL A 22 4.64 -12.71 9.69
CA VAL A 22 5.13 -11.44 9.14
C VAL A 22 4.43 -10.28 9.84
N LYS A 23 5.20 -9.34 10.34
CA LYS A 23 4.73 -8.09 10.94
C LYS A 23 4.94 -6.96 9.94
N MET A 24 3.84 -6.32 9.52
CA MET A 24 3.85 -5.30 8.47
C MET A 24 3.12 -4.04 8.92
N TYR A 25 3.79 -2.89 8.87
CA TYR A 25 3.21 -1.57 9.09
C TYR A 25 3.14 -0.79 7.77
N VAL A 26 1.98 -0.24 7.46
CA VAL A 26 1.79 0.63 6.29
C VAL A 26 1.23 1.96 6.75
N CYS A 27 1.93 3.06 6.46
CA CYS A 27 1.45 4.39 6.81
C CYS A 27 0.09 4.66 6.15
N GLY A 28 -0.89 4.99 6.98
CA GLY A 28 -2.23 5.34 6.56
C GLY A 28 -2.40 6.83 6.25
N PRO A 29 -3.58 7.26 5.84
CA PRO A 29 -3.84 8.64 5.46
C PRO A 29 -4.06 9.56 6.66
N THR A 30 -3.75 10.85 6.49
CA THR A 30 -4.28 11.91 7.32
C THR A 30 -5.74 12.16 6.91
N VAL A 31 -6.66 11.99 7.85
CA VAL A 31 -8.11 11.92 7.59
C VAL A 31 -8.78 13.29 7.68
N TYR A 32 -8.38 14.19 6.79
CA TYR A 32 -8.96 15.54 6.68
C TYR A 32 -9.84 15.74 5.45
N ASP A 33 -9.76 14.86 4.46
CA ASP A 33 -10.47 14.92 3.20
C ASP A 33 -10.55 13.53 2.54
N TYR A 34 -11.42 13.36 1.53
CA TYR A 34 -11.49 12.14 0.73
C TYR A 34 -10.12 11.73 0.20
N ILE A 35 -9.87 10.44 0.07
CA ILE A 35 -8.68 9.96 -0.61
C ILE A 35 -8.81 10.18 -2.13
N HIS A 36 -7.71 10.18 -2.84
CA HIS A 36 -7.66 10.17 -4.30
C HIS A 36 -6.92 8.92 -4.79
N ILE A 37 -6.96 8.63 -6.09
CA ILE A 37 -6.33 7.43 -6.67
C ILE A 37 -4.86 7.29 -6.26
N GLY A 38 -4.12 8.39 -6.12
CA GLY A 38 -2.75 8.37 -5.63
C GLY A 38 -2.61 7.80 -4.22
N ASN A 39 -3.60 8.07 -3.33
CA ASN A 39 -3.67 7.43 -2.01
C ASN A 39 -4.17 5.98 -2.10
N ALA A 40 -5.01 5.64 -3.08
CA ALA A 40 -5.51 4.29 -3.27
C ALA A 40 -4.41 3.32 -3.75
N ARG A 41 -3.37 3.81 -4.44
CA ARG A 41 -2.27 2.98 -4.94
C ARG A 41 -1.58 2.16 -3.84
N PRO A 42 -1.07 2.75 -2.72
CA PRO A 42 -0.50 1.95 -1.64
C PRO A 42 -1.49 0.95 -1.03
N TYR A 43 -2.78 1.28 -0.94
CA TYR A 43 -3.79 0.31 -0.48
C TYR A 43 -3.81 -0.94 -1.36
N VAL A 44 -3.88 -0.79 -2.68
CA VAL A 44 -3.94 -1.91 -3.63
C VAL A 44 -2.62 -2.68 -3.70
N VAL A 45 -1.48 -1.96 -3.75
CA VAL A 45 -0.15 -2.58 -3.85
C VAL A 45 0.16 -3.41 -2.60
N PHE A 46 -0.02 -2.84 -1.41
CA PHE A 46 0.34 -3.54 -0.18
C PHE A 46 -0.71 -4.58 0.25
N ASP A 47 -1.98 -4.45 -0.16
CA ASP A 47 -2.96 -5.53 -0.08
C ASP A 47 -2.55 -6.73 -0.94
N THR A 48 -2.03 -6.48 -2.15
CA THR A 48 -1.52 -7.55 -3.03
C THR A 48 -0.29 -8.23 -2.42
N VAL A 49 0.65 -7.47 -1.87
CA VAL A 49 1.81 -8.03 -1.15
C VAL A 49 1.36 -8.88 0.04
N ARG A 50 0.44 -8.37 0.86
CA ARG A 50 -0.15 -9.10 1.98
C ARG A 50 -0.77 -10.42 1.53
N ARG A 51 -1.63 -10.38 0.51
CA ARG A 51 -2.31 -11.58 -0.03
C ARG A 51 -1.30 -12.61 -0.55
N TYR A 52 -0.22 -12.16 -1.17
CA TYR A 52 0.81 -13.08 -1.64
C TYR A 52 1.61 -13.70 -0.49
N LEU A 53 1.93 -12.94 0.55
CA LEU A 53 2.54 -13.47 1.78
C LEU A 53 1.63 -14.52 2.45
N GLU A 54 0.33 -14.23 2.56
CA GLU A 54 -0.68 -15.17 3.08
C GLU A 54 -0.76 -16.44 2.19
N TYR A 55 -0.75 -16.28 0.87
CA TYR A 55 -0.70 -17.42 -0.08
C TYR A 55 0.55 -18.29 0.10
N LYS A 56 1.69 -17.69 0.44
CA LYS A 56 2.94 -18.40 0.77
C LYS A 56 2.90 -19.10 2.14
N GLY A 57 1.80 -18.98 2.88
CA GLY A 57 1.58 -19.63 4.17
C GLY A 57 1.98 -18.81 5.39
N TYR A 58 2.30 -17.52 5.24
CA TYR A 58 2.59 -16.64 6.37
C TYR A 58 1.31 -16.14 7.05
N GLU A 59 1.32 -16.10 8.38
CA GLU A 59 0.39 -15.33 9.18
C GLU A 59 0.83 -13.86 9.18
N VAL A 60 0.05 -12.97 8.53
CA VAL A 60 0.43 -11.56 8.38
C VAL A 60 -0.33 -10.68 9.38
N THR A 61 0.39 -10.10 10.33
CA THR A 61 -0.12 -9.01 11.17
C THR A 61 0.09 -7.68 10.42
N TYR A 62 -0.98 -7.16 9.84
CA TYR A 62 -0.97 -5.94 9.05
C TYR A 62 -1.54 -4.79 9.87
N VAL A 63 -0.76 -3.75 10.11
CA VAL A 63 -1.15 -2.53 10.81
C VAL A 63 -1.16 -1.35 9.86
N GLN A 64 -2.28 -0.60 9.82
CA GLN A 64 -2.41 0.62 9.05
C GLN A 64 -3.14 1.67 9.87
N ASN A 65 -2.46 2.74 10.21
CA ASN A 65 -2.99 3.79 11.07
C ASN A 65 -3.93 4.77 10.36
N PHE A 66 -4.61 5.58 11.18
CA PHE A 66 -5.21 6.83 10.76
C PHE A 66 -4.58 7.97 11.56
N THR A 67 -4.04 8.97 10.87
CA THR A 67 -3.66 10.24 11.49
C THR A 67 -4.92 11.09 11.64
N ASP A 68 -5.48 11.09 12.86
CA ASP A 68 -6.75 11.73 13.23
C ASP A 68 -6.57 13.04 14.02
N VAL A 69 -5.32 13.48 14.21
CA VAL A 69 -4.93 14.79 14.73
C VAL A 69 -3.80 15.39 13.89
N ASP A 70 -4.06 16.50 13.21
CA ASP A 70 -3.12 17.20 12.34
C ASP A 70 -3.60 18.63 12.06
N ASP A 71 -2.68 19.53 11.69
CA ASP A 71 -3.02 20.93 11.32
C ASP A 71 -4.10 20.99 10.23
N LYS A 72 -4.07 20.06 9.25
CA LYS A 72 -5.06 20.03 8.16
C LYS A 72 -6.46 19.66 8.65
N ILE A 73 -6.56 18.75 9.63
CA ILE A 73 -7.85 18.36 10.23
C ILE A 73 -8.41 19.51 11.05
N ILE A 74 -7.58 20.17 11.85
CA ILE A 74 -7.95 21.32 12.68
C ILE A 74 -8.44 22.47 11.79
N ASN A 75 -7.70 22.81 10.74
CA ASN A 75 -8.08 23.85 9.79
C ASN A 75 -9.41 23.54 9.08
N ARG A 76 -9.63 22.27 8.73
CA ARG A 76 -10.88 21.81 8.11
C ARG A 76 -12.05 21.92 9.10
N ALA A 77 -11.85 21.49 10.33
CA ALA A 77 -12.84 21.58 11.41
C ALA A 77 -13.27 23.03 11.64
N ASN A 78 -12.31 23.93 11.77
CA ASN A 78 -12.58 25.37 11.94
C ASN A 78 -13.34 25.96 10.75
N LYS A 79 -12.98 25.59 9.52
CA LYS A 79 -13.65 26.04 8.29
C LYS A 79 -15.10 25.55 8.20
N GLU A 80 -15.39 24.33 8.66
CA GLU A 80 -16.71 23.72 8.61
C GLU A 80 -17.55 23.98 9.89
N GLY A 81 -16.98 24.62 10.91
CA GLY A 81 -17.65 24.84 12.21
C GLY A 81 -17.93 23.53 12.95
N LYS A 82 -17.03 22.54 12.79
CA LYS A 82 -17.11 21.20 13.40
C LYS A 82 -15.96 20.95 14.35
N THR A 83 -16.08 19.92 15.15
CA THR A 83 -14.95 19.42 15.95
C THR A 83 -13.96 18.63 15.09
N MET A 84 -12.72 18.53 15.53
CA MET A 84 -11.70 17.68 14.92
C MET A 84 -12.16 16.21 14.83
N ALA A 85 -12.80 15.70 15.90
CA ALA A 85 -13.32 14.33 15.95
C ALA A 85 -14.43 14.07 14.92
N GLU A 86 -15.34 15.03 14.69
CA GLU A 86 -16.36 14.90 13.65
C GLU A 86 -15.74 14.83 12.24
N ILE A 87 -14.70 15.63 11.98
CA ILE A 87 -13.99 15.60 10.70
C ILE A 87 -13.25 14.28 10.54
N SER A 88 -12.41 13.89 11.51
CA SER A 88 -11.61 12.68 11.41
C SER A 88 -12.47 11.42 11.31
N ASN A 89 -13.53 11.28 12.13
CA ASN A 89 -14.43 10.14 12.06
C ASN A 89 -15.12 10.03 10.69
N LYS A 90 -15.64 11.16 10.17
CA LYS A 90 -16.22 11.18 8.81
C LYS A 90 -15.24 10.63 7.78
N TYR A 91 -14.01 11.14 7.73
CA TYR A 91 -13.07 10.75 6.69
C TYR A 91 -12.39 9.39 6.93
N ILE A 92 -12.40 8.86 8.15
CA ILE A 92 -12.09 7.45 8.43
C ILE A 92 -13.15 6.54 7.79
N GLU A 93 -14.44 6.85 7.97
CA GLU A 93 -15.54 6.09 7.35
C GLU A 93 -15.46 6.12 5.83
N GLU A 94 -15.18 7.30 5.25
CA GLU A 94 -15.00 7.43 3.79
C GLU A 94 -13.77 6.67 3.29
N ALA A 95 -12.63 6.72 4.00
CA ALA A 95 -11.44 5.95 3.65
C ALA A 95 -11.71 4.43 3.70
N PHE A 96 -12.51 3.99 4.65
CA PHE A 96 -12.97 2.61 4.69
C PHE A 96 -13.89 2.27 3.52
N ARG A 97 -14.82 3.15 3.18
CA ARG A 97 -15.72 2.96 2.03
C ARG A 97 -14.94 2.84 0.72
N ASP A 98 -13.93 3.68 0.53
CA ASP A 98 -13.03 3.62 -0.63
C ASP A 98 -12.25 2.30 -0.68
N ALA A 99 -11.69 1.87 0.46
CA ALA A 99 -10.95 0.61 0.57
C ALA A 99 -11.84 -0.62 0.30
N ASP A 100 -13.07 -0.62 0.83
CA ASP A 100 -14.05 -1.68 0.58
C ASP A 100 -14.49 -1.69 -0.90
N GLY A 101 -14.73 -0.52 -1.48
CA GLY A 101 -15.02 -0.37 -2.91
C GLY A 101 -13.90 -0.91 -3.80
N LEU A 102 -12.65 -0.83 -3.34
CA LEU A 102 -11.47 -1.40 -3.98
C LEU A 102 -11.23 -2.88 -3.63
N ASN A 103 -12.10 -3.54 -2.87
CA ASN A 103 -11.88 -4.91 -2.39
C ASN A 103 -10.53 -5.12 -1.67
N VAL A 104 -10.08 -4.10 -0.93
CA VAL A 104 -8.89 -4.16 -0.09
C VAL A 104 -9.24 -4.81 1.25
N LYS A 105 -8.46 -5.78 1.70
CA LYS A 105 -8.66 -6.41 3.01
C LYS A 105 -8.43 -5.39 4.13
N ARG A 106 -9.33 -5.37 5.12
CA ARG A 106 -9.11 -4.59 6.35
C ARG A 106 -7.78 -4.99 6.99
N ALA A 107 -7.07 -4.02 7.55
CA ALA A 107 -5.88 -4.31 8.34
C ALA A 107 -6.24 -5.14 9.58
N THR A 108 -5.27 -5.82 10.15
CA THR A 108 -5.44 -6.51 11.43
C THR A 108 -5.78 -5.50 12.53
N VAL A 109 -5.13 -4.33 12.47
CA VAL A 109 -5.38 -3.20 13.37
C VAL A 109 -5.31 -1.89 12.60
N HIS A 110 -6.23 -0.96 12.91
CA HIS A 110 -6.23 0.41 12.44
C HIS A 110 -6.10 1.36 13.64
N PRO A 111 -4.90 1.58 14.19
CA PRO A 111 -4.72 2.46 15.34
C PRO A 111 -4.96 3.92 14.95
N ARG A 112 -5.42 4.72 15.92
CA ARG A 112 -5.59 6.16 15.80
C ARG A 112 -4.60 6.90 16.69
N VAL A 113 -4.08 8.01 16.22
CA VAL A 113 -3.11 8.81 16.99
C VAL A 113 -3.68 9.27 18.33
N THR A 114 -4.95 9.67 18.34
CA THR A 114 -5.63 10.13 19.57
C THR A 114 -5.77 9.07 20.65
N GLU A 115 -5.65 7.79 20.30
CA GLU A 115 -5.72 6.63 21.21
C GLU A 115 -4.33 6.26 21.78
N GLU A 116 -3.25 6.86 21.27
CA GLU A 116 -1.85 6.48 21.58
C GLU A 116 -1.06 7.59 22.33
N MET A 117 -1.75 8.60 22.86
CA MET A 117 -1.09 9.78 23.45
C MET A 117 -0.14 9.46 24.59
N ASP A 118 -0.49 8.53 25.49
CA ASP A 118 0.39 8.13 26.58
C ASP A 118 1.70 7.53 26.07
N GLY A 119 1.62 6.68 25.06
CA GLY A 119 2.79 6.10 24.39
C GLY A 119 3.65 7.15 23.69
N ILE A 120 3.01 8.13 23.05
CA ILE A 120 3.69 9.24 22.36
C ILE A 120 4.45 10.09 23.40
N ILE A 121 3.82 10.49 24.48
CA ILE A 121 4.45 11.29 25.55
C ILE A 121 5.62 10.51 26.17
N ALA A 122 5.45 9.22 26.43
CA ALA A 122 6.49 8.37 26.98
C ALA A 122 7.70 8.23 26.04
N MET A 123 7.48 8.08 24.73
CA MET A 123 8.57 8.00 23.74
C MET A 123 9.30 9.34 23.60
N VAL A 124 8.59 10.46 23.56
CA VAL A 124 9.21 11.79 23.53
C VAL A 124 10.05 12.02 24.77
N GLN A 125 9.55 11.67 25.97
CA GLN A 125 10.34 11.76 27.21
C GLN A 125 11.59 10.90 27.15
N THR A 126 11.48 9.67 26.66
CA THR A 126 12.62 8.75 26.46
C THR A 126 13.70 9.38 25.56
N LEU A 127 13.28 10.06 24.48
CA LEU A 127 14.21 10.75 23.58
C LEU A 127 14.92 11.93 24.25
N ILE A 128 14.21 12.69 25.10
CA ILE A 128 14.80 13.76 25.92
C ILE A 128 15.80 13.19 26.90
N ASP A 129 15.43 12.17 27.67
CA ASP A 129 16.27 11.55 28.71
C ASP A 129 17.56 10.95 28.12
N LYS A 130 17.49 10.44 26.88
CA LYS A 130 18.65 9.93 26.15
C LYS A 130 19.46 11.01 25.42
N GLY A 131 19.01 12.28 25.43
CA GLY A 131 19.70 13.40 24.83
C GLY A 131 19.56 13.54 23.30
N PHE A 132 18.55 12.85 22.70
CA PHE A 132 18.21 12.98 21.29
C PHE A 132 17.16 14.07 21.00
N ALA A 133 16.49 14.56 22.04
CA ALA A 133 15.51 15.62 21.93
C ALA A 133 15.74 16.72 22.98
N TYR A 134 15.21 17.90 22.74
CA TYR A 134 15.27 19.04 23.63
C TYR A 134 13.96 19.82 23.62
N GLU A 135 13.64 20.42 24.74
CA GLU A 135 12.47 21.29 24.90
C GLU A 135 12.88 22.75 24.78
N ASP A 136 12.05 23.54 24.10
CA ASP A 136 12.14 24.99 24.06
C ASP A 136 10.75 25.62 24.02
N HIS A 137 10.39 26.36 25.09
CA HIS A 137 9.11 27.08 25.25
C HIS A 137 7.87 26.20 24.99
N GLY A 138 7.87 24.95 25.50
CA GLY A 138 6.77 24.00 25.38
C GLY A 138 6.76 23.22 24.05
N THR A 139 7.67 23.51 23.13
CA THR A 139 7.92 22.70 21.92
C THR A 139 9.04 21.73 22.17
N VAL A 140 8.85 20.46 21.83
CA VAL A 140 9.93 19.47 21.87
C VAL A 140 10.42 19.20 20.47
N TYR A 141 11.71 19.35 20.25
CA TYR A 141 12.39 19.10 18.99
C TYR A 141 13.29 17.87 19.08
N TYR A 142 13.37 17.11 17.98
CA TYR A 142 14.40 16.09 17.80
C TYR A 142 15.68 16.74 17.27
N ASP A 143 16.81 16.46 17.90
CA ASP A 143 18.14 16.93 17.47
C ASP A 143 18.74 15.94 16.46
N THR A 144 18.59 16.25 15.17
CA THR A 144 19.02 15.35 14.09
C THR A 144 20.52 15.08 14.08
N LYS A 145 21.35 16.01 14.60
CA LYS A 145 22.81 15.82 14.70
C LYS A 145 23.23 14.80 15.73
N LYS A 146 22.32 14.44 16.66
CA LYS A 146 22.59 13.40 17.68
C LYS A 146 22.43 11.98 17.13
N PHE A 147 21.79 11.81 15.97
CA PHE A 147 21.63 10.51 15.32
C PHE A 147 22.57 10.42 14.11
N PRO A 148 23.75 9.77 14.25
CA PRO A 148 24.81 9.76 13.21
C PRO A 148 24.38 9.16 11.88
N GLU A 149 23.39 8.25 11.91
CA GLU A 149 22.85 7.56 10.72
C GLU A 149 21.68 8.29 10.06
N TYR A 150 21.38 9.55 10.46
CA TYR A 150 20.30 10.32 9.85
C TYR A 150 20.52 10.50 8.35
N GLY A 151 19.52 10.15 7.56
CA GLY A 151 19.62 10.13 6.09
C GLY A 151 19.91 8.75 5.50
N LYS A 152 20.03 7.68 6.30
CA LYS A 152 20.38 6.34 5.81
C LYS A 152 19.35 5.73 4.86
N LEU A 153 18.07 6.01 5.04
CA LEU A 153 16.98 5.55 4.15
C LEU A 153 16.90 6.39 2.87
N SER A 154 16.86 7.71 3.04
CA SER A 154 16.66 8.66 1.94
C SER A 154 17.92 8.90 1.11
N ARG A 155 19.09 8.54 1.64
CA ARG A 155 20.42 8.86 1.09
C ARG A 155 20.70 10.36 1.02
N LYS A 156 20.00 11.14 1.85
CA LYS A 156 20.26 12.57 1.96
C LYS A 156 21.35 12.85 2.96
N ASN A 157 22.29 13.70 2.57
CA ASN A 157 23.34 14.18 3.45
C ASN A 157 22.80 15.31 4.35
N LEU A 158 23.02 15.21 5.65
CA LEU A 158 22.57 16.21 6.62
C LEU A 158 23.13 17.60 6.33
N ASP A 159 24.39 17.71 5.94
CA ASP A 159 25.05 18.99 5.62
C ASP A 159 24.46 19.65 4.37
N GLU A 160 24.10 18.85 3.36
CA GLU A 160 23.39 19.34 2.16
C GLU A 160 21.96 19.79 2.49
N LEU A 161 21.28 19.11 3.39
CA LEU A 161 19.94 19.50 3.88
C LEU A 161 20.02 20.82 4.65
N ILE A 162 21.05 21.01 5.47
CA ILE A 162 21.28 22.27 6.21
C ILE A 162 21.59 23.40 5.23
N ALA A 163 22.43 23.18 4.25
CA ALA A 163 22.76 24.17 3.22
C ALA A 163 21.52 24.56 2.37
N GLY A 164 20.72 23.58 1.95
CA GLY A 164 19.49 23.81 1.19
C GLY A 164 18.34 24.42 2.01
N ALA A 165 18.33 24.19 3.32
CA ALA A 165 17.35 24.79 4.22
C ALA A 165 17.56 26.29 4.41
N SER A 166 18.81 26.76 4.38
CA SER A 166 19.14 28.18 4.54
C SER A 166 18.55 29.08 3.44
N GLU A 167 18.18 28.51 2.30
CA GLU A 167 17.60 29.25 1.16
C GLU A 167 16.05 29.28 1.17
N ARG A 168 15.39 28.39 1.92
CA ARG A 168 13.93 28.15 1.79
C ARG A 168 13.13 28.16 3.08
N VAL A 169 13.75 28.22 4.25
CA VAL A 169 13.07 28.12 5.55
C VAL A 169 13.09 29.47 6.23
N THR A 170 11.90 29.98 6.60
CA THR A 170 11.76 30.90 7.72
C THR A 170 12.44 30.23 8.92
N ILE A 171 13.57 30.77 9.34
CA ILE A 171 14.34 30.29 10.48
C ILE A 171 13.41 30.36 11.69
N ASP A 172 13.00 29.18 12.18
CA ASP A 172 12.42 29.08 13.51
C ASP A 172 13.62 29.22 14.45
N ASP A 173 13.78 30.40 15.05
CA ASP A 173 14.92 30.72 15.92
C ASP A 173 15.05 29.79 17.13
N ALA A 174 14.00 28.98 17.40
CA ALA A 174 13.97 27.98 18.47
C ALA A 174 14.70 26.68 18.13
N LYS A 175 14.98 26.39 16.85
CA LYS A 175 15.67 25.19 16.45
C LYS A 175 17.18 25.31 16.57
N LYS A 176 17.84 24.29 17.18
CA LYS A 176 19.29 24.22 17.21
C LYS A 176 19.91 23.99 15.83
N ASN A 177 19.21 23.20 14.98
CA ASN A 177 19.63 22.94 13.61
C ASN A 177 18.41 23.07 12.67
N PRO A 178 18.57 23.55 11.44
CA PRO A 178 17.47 23.68 10.49
C PRO A 178 16.75 22.37 10.15
N THR A 179 17.41 21.25 10.31
CA THR A 179 16.87 19.90 10.05
C THR A 179 16.13 19.30 11.25
N ASP A 180 16.22 19.94 12.43
CA ASP A 180 15.51 19.46 13.61
C ASP A 180 14.01 19.51 13.36
N PHE A 181 13.27 18.53 13.86
CA PHE A 181 11.84 18.41 13.62
C PHE A 181 11.07 18.28 14.94
N VAL A 182 9.81 18.68 14.89
CA VAL A 182 8.95 18.76 16.07
C VAL A 182 8.45 17.38 16.48
N LEU A 183 8.59 17.05 17.75
CA LEU A 183 8.01 15.87 18.40
C LEU A 183 6.74 16.22 19.17
N TRP A 184 6.68 17.41 19.75
CA TRP A 184 5.54 17.93 20.51
C TRP A 184 5.35 19.41 20.25
N LYS A 185 4.12 19.85 19.99
CA LYS A 185 3.75 21.24 19.74
C LYS A 185 2.94 21.77 20.92
N PRO A 186 3.20 22.98 21.42
CA PRO A 186 2.35 23.60 22.43
C PRO A 186 0.97 23.92 21.84
N LYS A 187 -0.03 23.89 22.71
CA LYS A 187 -1.42 24.24 22.38
C LYS A 187 -1.53 25.66 21.84
N LYS A 188 -2.30 25.81 20.79
CA LYS A 188 -2.83 27.12 20.34
C LYS A 188 -4.29 27.25 20.72
N GLU A 189 -4.78 28.50 20.77
CA GLU A 189 -6.19 28.77 21.05
C GLU A 189 -7.11 28.06 20.05
N GLY A 190 -8.13 27.33 20.55
CA GLY A 190 -9.07 26.58 19.72
C GLY A 190 -8.57 25.22 19.23
N GLU A 191 -7.32 24.82 19.52
CA GLU A 191 -6.81 23.50 19.17
C GLU A 191 -7.06 22.46 20.26
N PRO A 192 -7.27 21.17 19.89
CA PRO A 192 -7.27 20.08 20.85
C PRO A 192 -5.88 19.95 21.49
N SER A 193 -5.84 19.52 22.74
CA SER A 193 -4.59 19.35 23.45
C SER A 193 -4.65 18.21 24.46
N TRP A 194 -3.47 17.70 24.79
CA TRP A 194 -3.24 16.70 25.82
C TRP A 194 -2.19 17.22 26.80
N THR A 195 -2.35 16.87 28.06
CA THR A 195 -1.41 17.26 29.11
C THR A 195 -0.13 16.44 28.99
N SER A 196 1.00 17.12 28.96
CA SER A 196 2.32 16.52 28.92
C SER A 196 3.28 17.17 29.93
N PRO A 197 4.47 16.59 30.19
CA PRO A 197 5.51 17.24 31.03
C PRO A 197 5.95 18.63 30.52
N TRP A 198 5.75 18.91 29.25
CA TRP A 198 6.14 20.17 28.56
C TRP A 198 4.96 21.14 28.42
N GLY A 199 3.82 20.82 29.03
CA GLY A 199 2.59 21.60 28.96
C GLY A 199 1.51 20.98 28.07
N GLU A 200 0.40 21.70 27.97
CA GLU A 200 -0.70 21.35 27.07
C GLU A 200 -0.27 21.46 25.59
N GLY A 201 -0.53 20.40 24.81
CA GLY A 201 -0.11 20.38 23.43
C GLY A 201 -0.57 19.15 22.66
N ARG A 202 0.08 18.90 21.51
CA ARG A 202 -0.20 17.78 20.63
C ARG A 202 1.06 17.26 19.95
N PRO A 203 1.06 16.01 19.43
CA PRO A 203 2.23 15.41 18.80
C PRO A 203 2.63 16.11 17.51
N GLY A 204 3.91 15.98 17.15
CA GLY A 204 4.39 16.15 15.80
C GLY A 204 4.02 14.94 14.94
N TRP A 205 3.96 15.13 13.64
CA TRP A 205 3.47 14.10 12.69
C TRP A 205 4.30 12.80 12.68
N HIS A 206 5.60 12.88 12.92
CA HIS A 206 6.48 11.71 12.72
C HIS A 206 6.50 10.75 13.90
N ILE A 207 6.25 11.24 15.13
CA ILE A 207 6.29 10.40 16.33
C ILE A 207 5.13 9.39 16.40
N GLU A 208 4.04 9.70 15.73
CA GLU A 208 2.80 8.92 15.74
C GLU A 208 3.03 7.48 15.26
N CYS A 209 3.59 7.33 14.05
CA CYS A 209 3.83 6.01 13.45
C CYS A 209 4.90 5.22 14.20
N SER A 210 5.91 5.88 14.77
CA SER A 210 6.91 5.22 15.63
C SER A 210 6.28 4.57 16.86
N VAL A 211 5.30 5.24 17.48
CA VAL A 211 4.62 4.71 18.67
C VAL A 211 3.60 3.65 18.29
N MET A 212 2.76 3.90 17.31
CA MET A 212 1.73 2.94 16.89
C MET A 212 2.34 1.63 16.40
N SER A 213 3.43 1.70 15.61
CA SER A 213 4.12 0.50 15.15
C SER A 213 4.77 -0.26 16.31
N LYS A 214 5.42 0.43 17.25
CA LYS A 214 5.98 -0.19 18.45
C LYS A 214 4.91 -0.88 19.29
N HIS A 215 3.77 -0.23 19.53
CA HIS A 215 2.68 -0.78 20.33
C HIS A 215 2.15 -2.10 19.74
N HIS A 216 1.91 -2.14 18.44
CA HIS A 216 1.24 -3.26 17.80
C HIS A 216 2.19 -4.33 17.26
N LEU A 217 3.43 -3.97 16.90
CA LEU A 217 4.38 -4.88 16.25
C LEU A 217 5.67 -5.11 17.06
N GLY A 218 5.96 -4.26 18.04
CA GLY A 218 7.17 -4.32 18.87
C GLY A 218 8.26 -3.35 18.40
N ASP A 219 9.42 -3.40 19.09
CA ASP A 219 10.53 -2.47 18.84
C ASP A 219 11.16 -2.65 17.45
N THR A 220 11.15 -3.86 16.95
CA THR A 220 11.59 -4.23 15.59
C THR A 220 10.52 -5.07 14.92
N PHE A 221 10.27 -4.84 13.63
CA PHE A 221 9.32 -5.64 12.84
C PHE A 221 9.83 -5.85 11.40
N ASP A 222 9.12 -6.68 10.62
CA ASP A 222 9.62 -7.13 9.32
C ASP A 222 9.56 -6.03 8.26
N ILE A 223 8.36 -5.48 7.99
CA ILE A 223 8.13 -4.63 6.83
C ILE A 223 7.49 -3.30 7.25
N HIS A 224 8.14 -2.19 6.88
CA HIS A 224 7.54 -0.85 6.89
C HIS A 224 7.30 -0.37 5.46
N ALA A 225 6.10 0.14 5.18
CA ALA A 225 5.74 0.49 3.82
C ALA A 225 4.91 1.78 3.72
N GLY A 226 4.91 2.38 2.52
CA GLY A 226 4.13 3.59 2.23
C GLY A 226 4.39 4.15 0.84
N GLY A 227 3.94 5.37 0.58
CA GLY A 227 4.27 6.12 -0.62
C GLY A 227 5.72 6.60 -0.62
N GLU A 228 6.31 6.79 -1.80
CA GLU A 228 7.69 7.27 -1.94
C GLU A 228 7.93 8.66 -1.30
N ASP A 229 6.88 9.49 -1.24
CA ASP A 229 6.92 10.80 -0.57
C ASP A 229 7.15 10.70 0.94
N LEU A 230 6.89 9.56 1.53
CA LEU A 230 7.13 9.31 2.94
C LEU A 230 8.59 8.95 3.25
N ILE A 231 9.39 8.55 2.25
CA ILE A 231 10.81 8.23 2.47
C ILE A 231 11.50 9.36 3.22
N PHE A 232 11.27 10.61 2.77
CA PHE A 232 11.78 11.80 3.43
C PHE A 232 10.73 12.93 3.42
N PRO A 233 10.48 13.57 4.57
CA PRO A 233 11.18 13.36 5.85
C PRO A 233 10.56 12.28 6.76
N HIS A 234 9.37 11.74 6.46
CA HIS A 234 8.54 11.00 7.43
C HIS A 234 9.21 9.72 7.93
N HIS A 235 9.51 8.76 7.06
CA HIS A 235 10.11 7.47 7.42
C HIS A 235 11.56 7.62 7.94
N GLU A 236 12.32 8.58 7.40
CA GLU A 236 13.66 8.90 7.94
C GLU A 236 13.56 9.35 9.40
N ASN A 237 12.58 10.21 9.71
CA ASN A 237 12.36 10.70 11.06
C ASN A 237 11.83 9.60 12.00
N GLU A 238 10.99 8.70 11.50
CA GLU A 238 10.54 7.52 12.27
C GLU A 238 11.70 6.62 12.65
N ILE A 239 12.64 6.37 11.72
CA ILE A 239 13.87 5.62 12.00
C ILE A 239 14.66 6.28 13.11
N ALA A 240 14.92 7.57 12.98
CA ALA A 240 15.69 8.33 13.97
C ALA A 240 15.05 8.26 15.35
N GLN A 241 13.73 8.46 15.45
CA GLN A 241 12.97 8.36 16.69
C GLN A 241 13.02 6.97 17.30
N SER A 242 12.66 5.96 16.52
CA SER A 242 12.49 4.59 17.01
C SER A 242 13.82 3.96 17.40
N GLU A 243 14.86 4.13 16.58
CA GLU A 243 16.16 3.54 16.87
C GLU A 243 16.88 4.25 18.01
N ALA A 244 16.75 5.57 18.11
CA ALA A 244 17.28 6.31 19.28
C ALA A 244 16.55 5.93 20.57
N ALA A 245 15.22 5.83 20.54
CA ALA A 245 14.43 5.47 21.72
C ALA A 245 14.65 4.02 22.16
N ASN A 246 14.72 3.08 21.24
CA ASN A 246 14.72 1.64 21.55
C ASN A 246 16.13 1.02 21.52
N GLY A 247 17.10 1.62 20.79
CA GLY A 247 18.47 1.09 20.69
C GLY A 247 18.60 -0.16 19.81
N CYS A 248 17.66 -0.38 18.91
CA CYS A 248 17.64 -1.50 17.96
C CYS A 248 17.11 -1.06 16.60
N THR A 249 17.31 -1.88 15.57
CA THR A 249 16.76 -1.63 14.22
C THR A 249 15.24 -1.51 14.27
N PHE A 250 14.67 -0.51 13.63
CA PHE A 250 13.24 -0.24 13.64
C PHE A 250 12.47 -1.20 12.71
N ALA A 251 12.80 -1.23 11.42
CA ALA A 251 12.20 -2.15 10.46
C ALA A 251 13.26 -2.76 9.54
N ARG A 252 13.11 -4.04 9.18
CA ARG A 252 14.10 -4.78 8.40
C ARG A 252 13.99 -4.49 6.91
N TYR A 253 12.77 -4.38 6.40
CA TYR A 253 12.49 -4.13 4.98
C TYR A 253 11.64 -2.89 4.82
N TRP A 254 12.04 -2.02 3.91
CA TRP A 254 11.34 -0.77 3.58
C TRP A 254 10.80 -0.84 2.17
N LEU A 255 9.48 -0.80 2.03
CA LEU A 255 8.80 -0.92 0.73
C LEU A 255 8.10 0.39 0.38
N HIS A 256 8.37 0.92 -0.81
CA HIS A 256 7.74 2.14 -1.27
C HIS A 256 7.17 1.97 -2.66
N ASN A 257 5.97 2.50 -2.88
CA ASN A 257 5.38 2.64 -4.21
C ASN A 257 5.56 4.08 -4.70
N GLY A 258 5.84 4.25 -6.01
CA GLY A 258 5.92 5.57 -6.64
C GLY A 258 4.56 6.28 -6.71
N PHE A 259 4.56 7.52 -7.20
CA PHE A 259 3.36 8.36 -7.31
C PHE A 259 2.42 7.94 -8.44
N ILE A 260 1.20 8.46 -8.39
CA ILE A 260 0.35 8.60 -9.55
C ILE A 260 0.48 10.04 -10.06
N THR A 261 0.78 10.17 -11.36
CA THR A 261 0.86 11.47 -12.03
C THR A 261 -0.32 11.66 -12.98
N VAL A 262 -0.80 12.89 -13.06
CA VAL A 262 -1.78 13.37 -14.05
C VAL A 262 -1.11 14.52 -14.79
N ASP A 263 -1.06 14.47 -16.11
CA ASP A 263 -0.40 15.47 -16.96
C ASP A 263 1.07 15.77 -16.54
N ASN A 264 1.79 14.72 -16.12
CA ASN A 264 3.15 14.76 -15.61
C ASN A 264 3.33 15.49 -14.25
N GLU A 265 2.24 15.84 -13.59
CA GLU A 265 2.27 16.39 -12.23
C GLU A 265 1.81 15.34 -11.22
N LYS A 266 2.42 15.33 -10.03
CA LYS A 266 1.99 14.45 -8.94
C LYS A 266 0.53 14.74 -8.59
N MET A 267 -0.29 13.68 -8.50
CA MET A 267 -1.66 13.83 -8.03
C MET A 267 -1.68 14.27 -6.56
N SER A 268 -2.35 15.38 -6.27
CA SER A 268 -2.48 15.89 -4.91
C SER A 268 -3.76 16.70 -4.71
N LYS A 269 -4.25 16.70 -3.47
CA LYS A 269 -5.43 17.50 -3.08
C LYS A 269 -5.19 19.00 -3.20
N SER A 270 -3.97 19.46 -2.94
CA SER A 270 -3.61 20.87 -2.99
C SER A 270 -3.55 21.42 -4.42
N LEU A 271 -3.25 20.60 -5.41
CA LEU A 271 -3.26 20.98 -6.84
C LEU A 271 -4.65 20.86 -7.46
N GLY A 272 -5.62 20.26 -6.76
CA GLY A 272 -6.97 20.07 -7.28
C GLY A 272 -7.06 19.07 -8.43
N ASN A 273 -6.01 18.30 -8.71
CA ASN A 273 -5.94 17.27 -9.75
C ASN A 273 -6.21 15.85 -9.19
N GLY A 274 -6.75 15.76 -7.96
CA GLY A 274 -7.12 14.51 -7.32
C GLY A 274 -8.33 13.88 -7.99
N ILE A 275 -8.23 12.60 -8.37
CA ILE A 275 -9.32 11.81 -8.94
C ILE A 275 -9.88 10.91 -7.85
N ASP A 276 -11.20 10.98 -7.66
CA ASP A 276 -11.94 10.19 -6.67
C ASP A 276 -12.01 8.72 -7.09
N PRO A 277 -11.51 7.76 -6.27
CA PRO A 277 -11.54 6.34 -6.60
C PRO A 277 -12.95 5.81 -6.84
N LEU A 278 -13.95 6.24 -6.04
CA LEU A 278 -15.33 5.75 -6.17
C LEU A 278 -15.96 6.17 -7.49
N LYS A 279 -15.65 7.37 -8.01
CA LYS A 279 -16.13 7.78 -9.35
C LYS A 279 -15.58 6.87 -10.44
N VAL A 280 -14.29 6.51 -10.35
CA VAL A 280 -13.69 5.58 -11.32
C VAL A 280 -14.27 4.18 -11.16
N ILE A 281 -14.53 3.74 -9.93
CA ILE A 281 -15.20 2.46 -9.66
C ILE A 281 -16.61 2.44 -10.24
N ASP A 282 -17.39 3.50 -10.06
CA ASP A 282 -18.76 3.61 -10.56
C ASP A 282 -18.81 3.58 -12.11
N GLU A 283 -17.81 4.19 -12.76
CA GLU A 283 -17.76 4.28 -14.24
C GLU A 283 -17.12 3.05 -14.90
N TYR A 284 -16.04 2.52 -14.31
CA TYR A 284 -15.21 1.48 -14.93
C TYR A 284 -15.20 0.14 -14.17
N GLY A 285 -15.59 0.13 -12.91
CA GLY A 285 -15.52 -1.02 -12.02
C GLY A 285 -14.23 -1.08 -11.18
N ALA A 286 -14.33 -1.72 -10.01
CA ALA A 286 -13.21 -1.87 -9.07
C ALA A 286 -12.04 -2.67 -9.67
N ASP A 287 -12.35 -3.74 -10.42
CA ASP A 287 -11.33 -4.58 -11.06
C ASP A 287 -10.51 -3.80 -12.07
N ALA A 288 -11.16 -2.90 -12.86
CA ALA A 288 -10.47 -2.04 -13.81
C ALA A 288 -9.46 -1.11 -13.12
N LEU A 289 -9.87 -0.47 -12.04
CA LEU A 289 -8.99 0.42 -11.29
C LEU A 289 -7.85 -0.35 -10.61
N ARG A 290 -8.14 -1.47 -9.96
CA ARG A 290 -7.11 -2.33 -9.35
C ARG A 290 -6.09 -2.82 -10.38
N MET A 291 -6.57 -3.30 -11.53
CA MET A 291 -5.71 -3.79 -12.61
C MET A 291 -4.82 -2.67 -13.16
N MET A 292 -5.39 -1.49 -13.43
CA MET A 292 -4.64 -0.31 -13.87
C MET A 292 -3.54 0.07 -12.87
N LEU A 293 -3.82 0.00 -11.55
CA LEU A 293 -2.85 0.34 -10.50
C LEU A 293 -1.71 -0.70 -10.38
N MET A 294 -1.89 -1.90 -10.91
CA MET A 294 -0.93 -3.00 -10.84
C MET A 294 -0.14 -3.20 -12.12
N VAL A 295 -0.80 -3.20 -13.30
CA VAL A 295 -0.16 -3.45 -14.61
C VAL A 295 0.81 -2.33 -14.95
N GLY A 296 2.01 -2.69 -15.42
CA GLY A 296 3.08 -1.74 -15.73
C GLY A 296 3.71 -1.08 -14.49
N SER A 297 3.33 -1.53 -13.28
CA SER A 297 3.93 -1.06 -12.04
C SER A 297 5.27 -1.77 -11.81
N THR A 298 6.34 -0.99 -11.67
CA THR A 298 7.63 -1.45 -11.16
C THR A 298 7.86 -0.82 -9.79
N ALA A 299 8.56 -1.54 -8.91
CA ALA A 299 8.84 -1.07 -7.56
C ALA A 299 9.53 0.31 -7.58
N GLY A 300 8.93 1.29 -6.88
CA GLY A 300 9.49 2.63 -6.75
C GLY A 300 9.33 3.54 -7.96
N ASN A 301 8.64 3.14 -9.03
CA ASN A 301 8.42 4.00 -10.19
C ASN A 301 7.05 4.67 -10.17
N ASP A 302 7.01 5.89 -10.69
CA ASP A 302 5.79 6.63 -10.91
C ASP A 302 4.92 5.98 -11.98
N MET A 303 3.63 6.18 -11.86
CA MET A 303 2.64 5.68 -12.82
C MET A 303 1.80 6.86 -13.32
N ARG A 304 1.68 6.98 -14.64
CA ARG A 304 0.78 7.95 -15.24
C ARG A 304 -0.64 7.38 -15.26
N TYR A 305 -1.58 8.11 -14.67
CA TYR A 305 -3.01 7.88 -14.85
C TYR A 305 -3.43 8.30 -16.25
N SER A 306 -4.27 7.50 -16.89
CA SER A 306 -5.03 7.93 -18.06
C SER A 306 -6.31 7.09 -18.17
N ASP A 307 -7.37 7.70 -18.71
CA ASP A 307 -8.66 7.03 -18.92
C ASP A 307 -8.54 5.87 -19.93
N GLU A 308 -7.60 5.95 -20.89
CA GLU A 308 -7.32 4.87 -21.82
C GLU A 308 -6.81 3.61 -21.10
N LYS A 309 -5.93 3.77 -20.09
CA LYS A 309 -5.43 2.63 -19.30
C LYS A 309 -6.53 2.01 -18.46
N VAL A 310 -7.39 2.82 -17.84
CA VAL A 310 -8.54 2.32 -17.07
C VAL A 310 -9.51 1.60 -17.99
N THR A 311 -9.79 2.18 -19.16
CA THR A 311 -10.64 1.57 -20.19
C THR A 311 -10.07 0.23 -20.69
N ALA A 312 -8.77 0.15 -20.95
CA ALA A 312 -8.11 -1.11 -21.31
C ALA A 312 -8.28 -2.18 -20.22
N SER A 313 -8.05 -1.81 -18.97
CA SER A 313 -8.26 -2.72 -17.82
C SER A 313 -9.73 -3.15 -17.66
N ARG A 314 -10.69 -2.25 -17.89
CA ARG A 314 -12.12 -2.58 -17.92
C ARG A 314 -12.45 -3.56 -19.05
N ASN A 315 -11.89 -3.35 -20.25
CA ASN A 315 -12.10 -4.25 -21.38
C ASN A 315 -11.57 -5.65 -21.08
N PHE A 316 -10.43 -5.75 -20.41
CA PHE A 316 -9.91 -7.03 -19.92
C PHE A 316 -10.85 -7.71 -18.92
N ALA A 317 -11.32 -6.98 -17.91
CA ALA A 317 -12.30 -7.51 -16.93
C ALA A 317 -13.59 -8.00 -17.63
N ASN A 318 -14.09 -7.24 -18.60
CA ASN A 318 -15.25 -7.63 -19.41
C ASN A 318 -14.96 -8.87 -20.28
N LYS A 319 -13.74 -8.99 -20.83
CA LYS A 319 -13.33 -10.18 -21.62
C LYS A 319 -13.40 -11.43 -20.75
N LEU A 320 -12.83 -11.37 -19.54
CA LEU A 320 -12.87 -12.47 -18.57
C LEU A 320 -14.31 -12.82 -18.16
N TRP A 321 -15.13 -11.78 -17.86
CA TRP A 321 -16.54 -11.97 -17.54
C TRP A 321 -17.31 -12.68 -18.65
N ASN A 322 -17.12 -12.24 -19.90
CA ASN A 322 -17.80 -12.86 -21.04
C ASN A 322 -17.30 -14.28 -21.30
N ALA A 323 -16.00 -14.55 -21.12
CA ALA A 323 -15.46 -15.89 -21.19
C ALA A 323 -16.10 -16.82 -20.14
N SER A 324 -16.21 -16.34 -18.89
CA SER A 324 -16.86 -17.08 -17.80
C SER A 324 -18.35 -17.38 -18.11
N ARG A 325 -19.08 -16.38 -18.66
CA ARG A 325 -20.47 -16.57 -19.09
C ARG A 325 -20.58 -17.60 -20.22
N PHE A 326 -19.68 -17.51 -21.21
CA PHE A 326 -19.67 -18.49 -22.31
C PHE A 326 -19.46 -19.90 -21.77
N VAL A 327 -18.52 -20.11 -20.85
CA VAL A 327 -18.31 -21.42 -20.23
C VAL A 327 -19.58 -21.89 -19.51
N GLN A 328 -20.14 -21.06 -18.62
CA GLN A 328 -21.35 -21.40 -17.85
C GLN A 328 -22.55 -21.77 -18.76
N MET A 329 -22.76 -21.04 -19.85
CA MET A 329 -23.86 -21.30 -20.80
C MET A 329 -23.72 -22.62 -21.55
N ASN A 330 -22.51 -23.19 -21.60
CA ASN A 330 -22.22 -24.47 -22.25
C ASN A 330 -22.16 -25.65 -21.27
N LEU A 331 -22.40 -25.42 -19.97
CA LEU A 331 -22.46 -26.50 -18.99
C LEU A 331 -23.90 -27.08 -18.91
N PRO A 332 -24.06 -28.41 -18.94
CA PRO A 332 -25.35 -29.04 -18.68
C PRO A 332 -25.70 -28.92 -17.17
N GLU A 333 -26.99 -29.13 -16.84
CA GLU A 333 -27.46 -29.03 -15.44
C GLU A 333 -26.81 -30.05 -14.50
N ASP A 334 -26.42 -31.21 -15.03
CA ASP A 334 -25.78 -32.31 -14.33
C ASP A 334 -24.25 -32.30 -14.48
N PHE A 335 -23.64 -31.16 -14.81
CA PHE A 335 -22.20 -31.05 -15.01
C PHE A 335 -21.43 -31.38 -13.73
N GLU A 336 -20.52 -32.34 -13.81
CA GLU A 336 -19.59 -32.68 -12.75
C GLU A 336 -18.18 -32.11 -13.06
N PRO A 337 -17.67 -31.16 -12.25
CA PRO A 337 -16.34 -30.62 -12.45
C PRO A 337 -15.25 -31.67 -12.15
N GLY A 338 -14.14 -31.58 -12.84
CA GLY A 338 -12.98 -32.47 -12.63
C GLY A 338 -12.10 -32.50 -13.85
N MET A 339 -10.82 -32.85 -13.66
CA MET A 339 -9.89 -33.00 -14.78
C MET A 339 -10.22 -34.30 -15.51
N PRO A 340 -10.35 -34.29 -16.85
CA PRO A 340 -10.50 -35.53 -17.65
C PRO A 340 -9.26 -36.42 -17.54
N ALA A 341 -9.43 -37.71 -17.80
CA ALA A 341 -8.31 -38.62 -17.95
C ALA A 341 -7.43 -38.19 -19.14
N GLU A 342 -6.12 -38.39 -19.02
CA GLU A 342 -5.13 -37.86 -19.99
C GLU A 342 -5.36 -38.35 -21.42
N GLU A 343 -5.82 -39.58 -21.58
CA GLU A 343 -6.13 -40.21 -22.87
C GLU A 343 -7.34 -39.60 -23.60
N LEU A 344 -8.18 -38.86 -22.87
CA LEU A 344 -9.34 -38.12 -23.44
C LEU A 344 -8.96 -36.74 -23.93
N LEU A 345 -7.81 -36.20 -23.48
CA LEU A 345 -7.33 -34.87 -23.85
C LEU A 345 -6.82 -34.88 -25.29
N ASP A 346 -7.35 -34.00 -26.11
CA ASP A 346 -6.82 -33.74 -27.44
C ASP A 346 -5.57 -32.85 -27.40
N MET A 347 -5.03 -32.53 -28.57
CA MET A 347 -3.83 -31.69 -28.70
C MET A 347 -4.07 -30.26 -28.16
N SER A 348 -5.26 -29.70 -28.37
CA SER A 348 -5.58 -28.36 -27.90
C SER A 348 -5.75 -28.28 -26.40
N ASP A 349 -6.31 -29.32 -25.78
CA ASP A 349 -6.41 -29.46 -24.33
C ASP A 349 -5.02 -29.51 -23.69
N LYS A 350 -4.16 -30.38 -24.21
CA LYS A 350 -2.77 -30.53 -23.73
C LYS A 350 -1.98 -29.26 -23.91
N TRP A 351 -2.19 -28.54 -25.00
CA TRP A 351 -1.56 -27.26 -25.26
C TRP A 351 -1.98 -26.19 -24.24
N VAL A 352 -3.28 -25.94 -24.03
CA VAL A 352 -3.74 -24.91 -23.09
C VAL A 352 -3.35 -25.22 -21.66
N LEU A 353 -3.38 -26.49 -21.24
CA LEU A 353 -2.95 -26.91 -19.91
C LEU A 353 -1.44 -26.71 -19.71
N SER A 354 -0.63 -26.96 -20.76
CA SER A 354 0.81 -26.67 -20.73
C SER A 354 1.07 -25.16 -20.63
N GLU A 355 0.34 -24.33 -21.37
CA GLU A 355 0.42 -22.89 -21.31
C GLU A 355 0.00 -22.35 -19.93
N LEU A 356 -1.09 -22.88 -19.35
CA LEU A 356 -1.52 -22.54 -18.00
C LEU A 356 -0.43 -22.85 -16.96
N ALA A 357 0.14 -24.06 -17.01
CA ALA A 357 1.20 -24.47 -16.09
C ALA A 357 2.44 -23.56 -16.21
N ARG A 358 2.84 -23.21 -17.45
CA ARG A 358 3.94 -22.29 -17.72
C ARG A 358 3.64 -20.89 -17.17
N THR A 359 2.45 -20.37 -17.46
CA THR A 359 2.02 -19.05 -16.99
C THR A 359 1.99 -18.99 -15.45
N ALA A 360 1.43 -20.01 -14.80
CA ALA A 360 1.40 -20.09 -13.34
C ALA A 360 2.82 -20.07 -12.72
N ALA A 361 3.75 -20.79 -13.35
CA ALA A 361 5.15 -20.78 -12.93
C ALA A 361 5.81 -19.40 -13.12
N GLU A 362 5.57 -18.73 -14.26
CA GLU A 362 6.09 -17.40 -14.53
C GLU A 362 5.49 -16.33 -13.61
N VAL A 363 4.18 -16.39 -13.35
CA VAL A 363 3.50 -15.51 -12.39
C VAL A 363 4.08 -15.67 -10.99
N THR A 364 4.22 -16.91 -10.52
CA THR A 364 4.84 -17.21 -9.23
C THR A 364 6.28 -16.70 -9.15
N ALA A 365 7.07 -16.91 -10.21
CA ALA A 365 8.45 -16.43 -10.27
C ALA A 365 8.55 -14.90 -10.24
N ASN A 366 7.62 -14.17 -10.87
CA ASN A 366 7.56 -12.72 -10.84
C ASN A 366 7.14 -12.21 -9.45
N LEU A 367 6.11 -12.80 -8.85
CA LEU A 367 5.68 -12.47 -7.49
C LEU A 367 6.80 -12.75 -6.47
N ASP A 368 7.52 -13.86 -6.62
CA ASP A 368 8.68 -14.20 -5.79
C ASP A 368 9.85 -13.22 -5.94
N LYS A 369 9.89 -12.44 -7.03
CA LYS A 369 10.89 -11.38 -7.29
C LYS A 369 10.37 -9.98 -6.98
N TYR A 370 9.18 -9.84 -6.42
CA TYR A 370 8.51 -8.55 -6.21
C TYR A 370 8.27 -7.79 -7.52
N GLU A 371 7.93 -8.49 -8.58
CA GLU A 371 7.61 -7.93 -9.90
C GLU A 371 6.09 -8.02 -10.14
N LEU A 372 5.32 -7.30 -9.30
CA LEU A 372 3.85 -7.42 -9.25
C LEU A 372 3.18 -7.06 -10.58
N GLY A 373 3.65 -6.01 -11.25
CA GLY A 373 3.12 -5.57 -12.54
C GLY A 373 3.34 -6.61 -13.64
N LEU A 374 4.55 -7.22 -13.70
CA LEU A 374 4.84 -8.28 -14.66
C LEU A 374 4.01 -9.55 -14.40
N ALA A 375 3.76 -9.87 -13.12
CA ALA A 375 2.88 -10.99 -12.78
C ALA A 375 1.45 -10.74 -13.29
N ALA A 376 0.90 -9.55 -13.10
CA ALA A 376 -0.43 -9.17 -13.59
C ALA A 376 -0.50 -9.20 -15.12
N GLU A 377 0.52 -8.70 -15.83
CA GLU A 377 0.61 -8.75 -17.29
C GLU A 377 0.63 -10.17 -17.84
N LYS A 378 1.34 -11.10 -17.18
CA LYS A 378 1.35 -12.51 -17.59
C LYS A 378 -0.03 -13.17 -17.48
N VAL A 379 -0.79 -12.87 -16.44
CA VAL A 379 -2.17 -13.34 -16.29
C VAL A 379 -3.06 -12.74 -17.39
N GLU A 380 -2.94 -11.44 -17.64
CA GLU A 380 -3.71 -10.75 -18.69
C GLU A 380 -3.46 -11.39 -20.05
N ASN A 381 -2.21 -11.56 -20.45
CA ASN A 381 -1.83 -12.12 -21.76
C ASN A 381 -2.33 -13.56 -21.89
N PHE A 382 -2.20 -14.40 -20.86
CA PHE A 382 -2.71 -15.77 -20.90
C PHE A 382 -4.23 -15.81 -21.10
N ILE A 383 -4.97 -15.02 -20.32
CA ILE A 383 -6.44 -15.00 -20.40
C ILE A 383 -6.89 -14.47 -21.76
N TRP A 384 -6.31 -13.35 -22.21
CA TRP A 384 -6.73 -12.71 -23.44
C TRP A 384 -6.32 -13.52 -24.66
N ASP A 385 -5.02 -13.73 -24.86
CA ASP A 385 -4.48 -14.26 -26.11
C ASP A 385 -4.59 -15.79 -26.21
N ILE A 386 -4.35 -16.52 -25.12
CA ILE A 386 -4.30 -17.97 -25.14
C ILE A 386 -5.68 -18.57 -24.91
N TYR A 387 -6.29 -18.20 -23.77
CA TYR A 387 -7.56 -18.82 -23.35
C TYR A 387 -8.73 -18.34 -24.20
N CYS A 388 -8.93 -17.00 -24.31
CA CYS A 388 -10.08 -16.42 -25.00
C CYS A 388 -9.96 -16.48 -26.52
N ASP A 389 -8.83 -16.02 -27.09
CA ASP A 389 -8.71 -15.86 -28.54
C ASP A 389 -8.44 -17.19 -29.27
N TRP A 390 -7.84 -18.17 -28.57
CA TRP A 390 -7.56 -19.46 -29.17
C TRP A 390 -8.36 -20.60 -28.57
N TYR A 391 -8.18 -20.92 -27.30
CA TYR A 391 -8.72 -22.15 -26.75
C TYR A 391 -10.25 -22.21 -26.74
N ILE A 392 -10.93 -21.13 -26.31
CA ILE A 392 -12.40 -21.02 -26.37
C ILE A 392 -12.89 -21.20 -27.81
N GLU A 393 -12.25 -20.54 -28.78
CA GLU A 393 -12.66 -20.65 -30.20
C GLU A 393 -12.50 -22.07 -30.74
N ILE A 394 -11.39 -22.76 -30.41
CA ILE A 394 -11.17 -24.17 -30.79
C ILE A 394 -12.25 -25.07 -30.16
N CYS A 395 -12.61 -24.83 -28.91
CA CYS A 395 -13.61 -25.67 -28.22
C CYS A 395 -15.02 -25.56 -28.83
N LYS A 396 -15.37 -24.48 -29.50
CA LYS A 396 -16.73 -24.30 -30.08
C LYS A 396 -17.14 -25.44 -31.02
N SER A 397 -16.23 -25.98 -31.80
CA SER A 397 -16.51 -27.10 -32.69
C SER A 397 -16.84 -28.38 -31.94
N ARG A 398 -16.15 -28.63 -30.82
CA ARG A 398 -16.38 -29.81 -29.96
C ARG A 398 -17.67 -29.65 -29.14
N LEU A 399 -17.93 -28.47 -28.60
CA LEU A 399 -19.15 -28.18 -27.82
C LEU A 399 -20.42 -28.33 -28.63
N ASN A 400 -20.37 -28.02 -29.94
CA ASN A 400 -21.48 -28.13 -30.89
C ASN A 400 -21.45 -29.43 -31.74
N GLY A 401 -20.48 -30.30 -31.50
CA GLY A 401 -20.32 -31.58 -32.23
C GLY A 401 -21.23 -32.68 -31.68
N GLU A 402 -21.27 -33.79 -32.40
CA GLU A 402 -22.07 -34.97 -32.06
C GLU A 402 -21.40 -35.88 -31.01
N ASP A 403 -20.10 -35.72 -30.78
CA ASP A 403 -19.33 -36.53 -29.83
C ASP A 403 -19.47 -35.99 -28.41
N ALA A 404 -20.37 -36.60 -27.64
CA ALA A 404 -20.65 -36.21 -26.27
C ALA A 404 -19.43 -36.29 -25.33
N GLN A 405 -18.50 -37.28 -25.57
CA GLN A 405 -17.29 -37.43 -24.76
C GLN A 405 -16.31 -36.27 -25.03
N GLN A 406 -16.11 -35.88 -26.27
CA GLN A 406 -15.26 -34.76 -26.63
C GLN A 406 -15.84 -33.44 -26.10
N ALA A 407 -17.16 -33.28 -26.16
CA ALA A 407 -17.85 -32.09 -25.61
C ALA A 407 -17.67 -32.02 -24.08
N ASP A 408 -17.84 -33.12 -23.36
CA ASP A 408 -17.65 -33.15 -21.90
C ASP A 408 -16.18 -32.89 -21.53
N THR A 409 -15.23 -33.48 -22.23
CA THR A 409 -13.80 -33.21 -22.05
C THR A 409 -13.48 -31.70 -22.23
N ALA A 410 -13.99 -31.09 -23.29
CA ALA A 410 -13.80 -29.65 -23.55
C ALA A 410 -14.38 -28.79 -22.41
N ARG A 411 -15.60 -29.09 -21.91
CA ARG A 411 -16.23 -28.38 -20.79
C ARG A 411 -15.37 -28.46 -19.53
N LYS A 412 -14.88 -29.64 -19.19
CA LYS A 412 -14.04 -29.87 -18.01
C LYS A 412 -12.74 -29.09 -18.07
N VAL A 413 -12.06 -29.07 -19.21
CA VAL A 413 -10.83 -28.30 -19.39
C VAL A 413 -11.12 -26.80 -19.40
N LEU A 414 -12.19 -26.33 -20.05
CA LEU A 414 -12.62 -24.91 -20.00
C LEU A 414 -12.85 -24.44 -18.57
N VAL A 415 -13.53 -25.23 -17.75
CA VAL A 415 -13.79 -24.91 -16.33
C VAL A 415 -12.52 -24.95 -15.51
N TRP A 416 -11.63 -25.91 -15.77
CA TRP A 416 -10.37 -26.05 -15.04
C TRP A 416 -9.40 -24.88 -15.28
N VAL A 417 -9.36 -24.37 -16.51
CA VAL A 417 -8.44 -23.28 -16.91
C VAL A 417 -8.96 -21.93 -16.42
N LEU A 418 -10.28 -21.74 -16.36
CA LEU A 418 -10.93 -20.53 -15.89
C LEU A 418 -10.81 -20.36 -14.36
#